data_942133949298013c7198ccbb8b2a12bd
#
_entry.id   942133949298013c7198ccbb8b2a12bd
#
_cell.length_a   1.000
_cell.length_b   1.000
_cell.length_c   1.000
_cell.angle_alpha   90.00
_cell.angle_beta   90.00
_cell.angle_gamma   90.00
#
_symmetry.space_group_name_H-M   'P 1'
#
loop_
_entity.id
_entity.type
_entity.pdbx_description
1 polymer ?
#
loop_
_entity_poly.entity_id
_entity_poly.type
_entity_poly.pdbx_seq_one_letter_code
_entity_poly.pdbx_strand_id
1 'polypeptide(L)'
;MRAPGFDPKAQTVVEVDQRTEALWPVEPLPPGPVPQTAGSARIAAEDRNGVLIETDNVQNGLLVLSDNYYPGWSVAVDGAPAQIFRANHTMRGVRVPAGRHLVSFVFMPASFFVSMYVSLACTAVTLAALILSIFIRKRSSSHDIRQDHKDR
;
A
#
# COMPACT_ATOMS: atom_id res chain seq x y z
N MET A 1 -12.87 0.11 -25.98
CA MET A 1 -12.84 0.83 -27.28
C MET A 1 -11.49 1.52 -27.40
N ARG A 2 -10.67 1.21 -28.38
CA ARG A 2 -9.34 1.81 -28.57
C ARG A 2 -9.52 3.13 -29.33
N ALA A 3 -9.07 4.24 -28.74
CA ALA A 3 -9.09 5.52 -29.47
C ALA A 3 -8.21 5.41 -30.73
N PRO A 4 -8.65 5.89 -31.86
CA PRO A 4 -7.84 5.88 -33.09
C PRO A 4 -6.57 6.73 -32.86
N GLY A 5 -5.40 6.14 -33.08
CA GLY A 5 -4.10 6.78 -32.92
C GLY A 5 -3.40 6.55 -31.57
N PHE A 6 -3.97 5.73 -30.66
CA PHE A 6 -3.32 5.40 -29.40
C PHE A 6 -2.15 4.41 -29.60
N ASP A 7 -0.92 4.86 -29.28
CA ASP A 7 0.27 4.02 -29.23
C ASP A 7 0.63 3.71 -27.76
N PRO A 8 0.47 2.47 -27.31
CA PRO A 8 0.73 2.09 -25.91
C PRO A 8 2.23 2.14 -25.54
N LYS A 9 3.14 2.27 -26.50
CA LYS A 9 4.57 2.43 -26.24
C LYS A 9 4.96 3.91 -26.03
N ALA A 10 4.15 4.82 -26.56
CA ALA A 10 4.41 6.25 -26.49
C ALA A 10 3.43 7.01 -25.60
N GLN A 11 2.29 6.39 -25.26
CA GLN A 11 1.19 7.04 -24.54
C GLN A 11 0.71 6.16 -23.40
N THR A 12 0.41 6.79 -22.28
CA THR A 12 -0.17 6.14 -21.11
C THR A 12 -1.54 6.73 -20.83
N VAL A 13 -2.53 5.88 -20.63
CA VAL A 13 -3.86 6.30 -20.15
C VAL A 13 -3.82 6.41 -18.64
N VAL A 14 -4.14 7.58 -18.11
CA VAL A 14 -4.27 7.82 -16.66
C VAL A 14 -5.74 7.94 -16.34
N GLU A 15 -6.20 7.16 -15.37
CA GLU A 15 -7.55 7.29 -14.83
C GLU A 15 -7.54 8.42 -13.80
N VAL A 16 -8.25 9.48 -14.10
CA VAL A 16 -8.39 10.66 -13.24
C VAL A 16 -9.83 10.65 -12.70
N ASP A 17 -9.98 10.58 -11.38
CA ASP A 17 -11.25 10.80 -10.72
C ASP A 17 -11.42 12.27 -10.33
N GLN A 18 -12.61 12.66 -9.86
CA GLN A 18 -12.91 14.05 -9.49
C GLN A 18 -11.97 14.60 -8.40
N ARG A 19 -11.31 13.75 -7.60
CA ARG A 19 -10.37 14.17 -6.56
C ARG A 19 -8.97 14.38 -7.14
N THR A 20 -8.61 13.63 -8.17
CA THR A 20 -7.29 13.66 -8.80
C THR A 20 -7.24 14.61 -9.99
N GLU A 21 -8.40 15.03 -10.54
CA GLU A 21 -8.51 15.96 -11.64
C GLU A 21 -7.87 17.33 -11.32
N ALA A 22 -8.08 17.84 -10.13
CA ALA A 22 -7.46 19.10 -9.67
C ALA A 22 -5.93 19.00 -9.52
N LEU A 23 -5.40 17.78 -9.30
CA LEU A 23 -3.97 17.52 -9.17
C LEU A 23 -3.31 17.20 -10.52
N TRP A 24 -4.12 17.01 -11.55
CA TRP A 24 -3.69 16.76 -12.90
C TRP A 24 -4.19 17.89 -13.82
N PRO A 25 -3.52 19.07 -13.84
CA PRO A 25 -3.79 20.03 -14.89
C PRO A 25 -3.45 19.35 -16.21
N VAL A 26 -4.48 19.12 -17.02
CA VAL A 26 -4.33 18.61 -18.38
C VAL A 26 -3.70 19.77 -19.18
N GLU A 27 -2.38 19.90 -19.13
CA GLU A 27 -1.70 20.67 -20.16
C GLU A 27 -1.87 19.90 -21.47
N PRO A 28 -2.46 20.52 -22.50
CA PRO A 28 -2.52 19.89 -23.81
C PRO A 28 -1.07 19.54 -24.22
N LEU A 29 -0.86 18.28 -24.61
CA LEU A 29 0.42 17.88 -25.19
C LEU A 29 0.76 18.85 -26.31
N PRO A 30 1.95 19.44 -26.36
CA PRO A 30 2.36 20.31 -27.44
C PRO A 30 2.22 19.52 -28.76
N PRO A 31 1.66 20.13 -29.81
CA PRO A 31 1.56 19.47 -31.10
C PRO A 31 2.96 19.21 -31.63
N GLY A 32 3.39 17.97 -31.67
CA GLY A 32 4.69 17.53 -32.14
C GLY A 32 5.03 16.11 -31.80
N PRO A 33 6.07 15.53 -32.38
CA PRO A 33 6.52 14.20 -31.97
C PRO A 33 6.93 14.23 -30.50
N VAL A 34 6.37 13.33 -29.70
CA VAL A 34 6.77 13.14 -28.30
C VAL A 34 8.27 12.87 -28.25
N PRO A 35 9.06 13.63 -27.48
CA PRO A 35 10.49 13.37 -27.36
C PRO A 35 10.72 11.90 -26.97
N GLN A 36 11.49 11.17 -27.77
CA GLN A 36 11.77 9.76 -27.54
C GLN A 36 12.66 9.52 -26.31
N THR A 37 13.17 10.60 -25.70
CA THR A 37 14.02 10.58 -24.51
C THR A 37 13.35 11.35 -23.39
N ALA A 38 12.32 10.75 -22.81
CA ALA A 38 11.62 11.36 -21.67
C ALA A 38 12.45 11.34 -20.37
N GLY A 39 13.46 10.47 -20.29
CA GLY A 39 14.29 10.26 -19.12
C GLY A 39 14.66 8.79 -18.95
N SER A 40 15.34 8.48 -17.86
CA SER A 40 15.67 7.12 -17.45
C SER A 40 15.13 6.81 -16.07
N ALA A 41 14.78 5.56 -15.83
CA ALA A 41 14.39 5.06 -14.52
C ALA A 41 15.10 3.72 -14.26
N ARG A 42 15.58 3.55 -13.04
CA ARG A 42 16.26 2.34 -12.59
C ARG A 42 15.77 1.93 -11.21
N ILE A 43 15.45 0.66 -11.04
CA ILE A 43 15.17 0.11 -9.70
C ILE A 43 16.49 0.09 -8.92
N ALA A 44 16.56 0.87 -7.84
CA ALA A 44 17.71 0.95 -6.96
C ALA A 44 17.68 -0.11 -5.87
N ALA A 45 16.48 -0.40 -5.35
CA ALA A 45 16.24 -1.47 -4.40
C ALA A 45 14.80 -1.96 -4.50
N GLU A 46 14.60 -3.23 -4.19
CA GLU A 46 13.28 -3.86 -4.16
C GLU A 46 13.23 -4.83 -2.98
N ASP A 47 12.15 -4.76 -2.21
CA ASP A 47 11.85 -5.72 -1.17
C ASP A 47 10.40 -6.21 -1.30
N ARG A 48 9.93 -7.04 -0.34
CA ARG A 48 8.57 -7.62 -0.37
C ARG A 48 7.46 -6.57 -0.33
N ASN A 49 7.72 -5.43 0.26
CA ASN A 49 6.73 -4.40 0.56
C ASN A 49 7.11 -3.04 -0.02
N GLY A 50 8.16 -2.95 -0.81
CA GLY A 50 8.61 -1.66 -1.32
C GLY A 50 9.50 -1.75 -2.55
N VAL A 51 9.48 -0.69 -3.33
CA VAL A 51 10.35 -0.49 -4.49
C VAL A 51 10.91 0.93 -4.44
N LEU A 52 12.22 1.03 -4.55
CA LEU A 52 12.95 2.29 -4.63
C LEU A 52 13.47 2.47 -6.05
N ILE A 53 13.10 3.58 -6.68
CA ILE A 53 13.41 3.86 -8.08
C ILE A 53 14.14 5.18 -8.17
N GLU A 54 15.31 5.16 -8.80
CA GLU A 54 16.02 6.37 -9.21
C GLU A 54 15.54 6.78 -10.60
N THR A 55 15.22 8.06 -10.76
CA THR A 55 14.81 8.64 -12.05
C THR A 55 15.74 9.78 -12.42
N ASP A 56 15.96 9.98 -13.73
CA ASP A 56 16.65 11.13 -14.30
C ASP A 56 15.84 11.62 -15.50
N ASN A 57 15.02 12.63 -15.29
CA ASN A 57 14.02 13.10 -16.23
C ASN A 57 14.47 14.42 -16.88
N VAL A 58 14.36 14.51 -18.21
CA VAL A 58 14.63 15.75 -18.95
C VAL A 58 13.53 16.79 -18.71
N GLN A 59 12.31 16.35 -18.47
CA GLN A 59 11.12 17.17 -18.23
C GLN A 59 10.20 16.49 -17.22
N ASN A 60 9.20 17.22 -16.72
CA ASN A 60 8.16 16.64 -15.86
C ASN A 60 7.50 15.46 -16.58
N GLY A 61 7.38 14.35 -15.90
CA GLY A 61 6.86 13.11 -16.48
C GLY A 61 6.00 12.29 -15.55
N LEU A 62 5.51 11.18 -16.06
CA LEU A 62 4.83 10.15 -15.32
C LEU A 62 5.72 8.91 -15.25
N LEU A 63 6.15 8.56 -14.07
CA LEU A 63 6.77 7.25 -13.82
C LEU A 63 5.67 6.22 -13.70
N VAL A 64 5.64 5.23 -14.58
CA VAL A 64 4.70 4.10 -14.54
C VAL A 64 5.44 2.86 -14.10
N LEU A 65 5.00 2.28 -12.99
CA LEU A 65 5.47 0.98 -12.52
C LEU A 65 4.52 -0.10 -13.05
N SER A 66 5.08 -1.04 -13.81
CA SER A 66 4.35 -2.15 -14.43
C SER A 66 3.97 -3.21 -13.39
N ASP A 67 3.26 -2.76 -12.36
CA ASP A 67 2.77 -3.59 -11.27
C ASP A 67 1.36 -3.13 -10.87
N ASN A 68 0.57 -4.06 -10.31
CA ASN A 68 -0.86 -3.82 -10.09
C ASN A 68 -1.12 -2.69 -9.09
N TYR A 69 -2.02 -1.78 -9.48
CA TYR A 69 -2.61 -0.82 -8.56
C TYR A 69 -3.51 -1.56 -7.57
N TYR A 70 -3.17 -1.48 -6.28
CA TYR A 70 -3.95 -2.05 -5.20
C TYR A 70 -4.03 -1.06 -4.03
N PRO A 71 -5.18 -0.95 -3.32
CA PRO A 71 -5.28 -0.13 -2.12
C PRO A 71 -4.28 -0.56 -1.05
N GLY A 72 -3.59 0.39 -0.44
CA GLY A 72 -2.54 0.15 0.56
C GLY A 72 -1.13 0.50 0.08
N TRP A 73 -0.96 0.84 -1.18
CA TRP A 73 0.27 1.44 -1.68
C TRP A 73 0.32 2.94 -1.38
N SER A 74 1.47 3.40 -0.94
CA SER A 74 1.84 4.82 -0.83
C SER A 74 3.08 5.09 -1.68
N VAL A 75 3.25 6.34 -2.08
CA VAL A 75 4.43 6.78 -2.83
C VAL A 75 4.96 8.07 -2.25
N ALA A 76 6.26 8.21 -2.25
CA ALA A 76 6.97 9.45 -1.93
C ALA A 76 8.02 9.74 -3.03
N VAL A 77 8.17 11.02 -3.36
CA VAL A 77 9.22 11.54 -4.25
C VAL A 77 10.15 12.37 -3.38
N ASP A 78 11.41 11.99 -3.30
CA ASP A 78 12.42 12.61 -2.42
C ASP A 78 11.99 12.71 -0.95
N GLY A 79 11.22 11.69 -0.49
CA GLY A 79 10.67 11.65 0.85
C GLY A 79 9.37 12.45 1.04
N ALA A 80 8.95 13.26 0.07
CA ALA A 80 7.68 13.98 0.13
C ALA A 80 6.54 13.08 -0.37
N PRO A 81 5.43 12.94 0.39
CA PRO A 81 4.27 12.16 -0.05
C PRO A 81 3.73 12.66 -1.40
N ALA A 82 3.44 11.73 -2.28
CA ALA A 82 2.90 12.01 -3.60
C ALA A 82 1.64 11.20 -3.88
N GLN A 83 0.88 11.58 -4.91
CA GLN A 83 -0.33 10.90 -5.32
C GLN A 83 -0.01 9.75 -6.27
N ILE A 84 -0.60 8.57 -6.01
CA ILE A 84 -0.59 7.45 -6.95
C ILE A 84 -1.78 7.60 -7.90
N PHE A 85 -1.51 7.50 -9.19
CA PHE A 85 -2.51 7.43 -10.24
C PHE A 85 -2.63 6.02 -10.78
N ARG A 86 -3.83 5.63 -11.19
CA ARG A 86 -4.00 4.40 -11.93
C ARG A 86 -3.63 4.66 -13.39
N ALA A 87 -2.64 3.93 -13.89
CA ALA A 87 -2.18 4.00 -15.26
C ALA A 87 -2.53 2.72 -16.00
N ASN A 88 -2.89 2.82 -17.27
CA ASN A 88 -3.19 1.67 -18.16
C ASN A 88 -4.13 0.63 -17.51
N HIS A 89 -5.16 1.08 -16.77
CA HIS A 89 -6.17 0.30 -16.04
C HIS A 89 -5.68 -0.47 -14.81
N THR A 90 -4.45 -0.95 -14.80
CA THR A 90 -3.95 -1.84 -13.74
C THR A 90 -2.65 -1.39 -13.10
N MET A 91 -1.90 -0.52 -13.75
CA MET A 91 -0.56 -0.11 -13.31
C MET A 91 -0.62 1.06 -12.35
N ARG A 92 0.47 1.29 -11.64
CA ARG A 92 0.66 2.45 -10.76
C ARG A 92 1.50 3.50 -11.45
N GLY A 93 1.08 4.76 -11.36
CA GLY A 93 1.84 5.89 -11.85
C GLY A 93 2.02 6.96 -10.78
N VAL A 94 3.10 7.71 -10.86
CA VAL A 94 3.38 8.89 -10.05
C VAL A 94 4.01 9.98 -10.90
N ARG A 95 3.64 11.23 -10.65
CA ARG A 95 4.28 12.38 -11.30
C ARG A 95 5.66 12.61 -10.71
N VAL A 96 6.64 12.76 -11.56
CA VAL A 96 8.02 13.04 -11.18
C VAL A 96 8.47 14.29 -11.92
N PRO A 97 9.03 15.31 -11.24
CA PRO A 97 9.54 16.51 -11.87
C PRO A 97 10.72 16.23 -12.82
N ALA A 98 11.17 17.26 -13.54
CA ALA A 98 12.41 17.22 -14.28
C ALA A 98 13.60 17.15 -13.29
N GLY A 99 14.64 16.39 -13.66
CA GLY A 99 15.84 16.21 -12.86
C GLY A 99 15.95 14.82 -12.28
N ARG A 100 16.87 14.67 -11.33
CA ARG A 100 17.11 13.40 -10.62
C ARG A 100 16.29 13.36 -9.35
N HIS A 101 15.50 12.28 -9.21
CA HIS A 101 14.61 12.08 -8.09
C HIS A 101 14.65 10.64 -7.61
N LEU A 102 14.37 10.46 -6.32
CA LEU A 102 14.24 9.15 -5.68
C LEU A 102 12.77 8.89 -5.38
N VAL A 103 12.20 7.90 -6.04
CA VAL A 103 10.79 7.52 -5.90
C VAL A 103 10.69 6.24 -5.07
N SER A 104 9.99 6.32 -3.95
CA SER A 104 9.76 5.20 -3.04
C SER A 104 8.30 4.80 -3.04
N PHE A 105 8.00 3.57 -3.44
CA PHE A 105 6.68 2.94 -3.26
C PHE A 105 6.73 2.01 -2.06
N VAL A 106 5.73 2.11 -1.16
CA VAL A 106 5.63 1.26 0.03
C VAL A 106 4.22 0.71 0.15
N PHE A 107 4.11 -0.60 0.39
CA PHE A 107 2.84 -1.29 0.61
C PHE A 107 2.57 -1.46 2.10
N MET A 108 1.55 -0.77 2.61
CA MET A 108 1.13 -0.85 4.01
C MET A 108 -0.40 -0.85 4.10
N PRO A 109 -1.07 -1.98 3.83
CA PRO A 109 -2.52 -2.05 3.87
C PRO A 109 -3.05 -1.93 5.30
N ALA A 110 -4.01 -1.03 5.52
CA ALA A 110 -4.63 -0.83 6.82
C ALA A 110 -5.30 -2.10 7.36
N SER A 111 -5.81 -2.97 6.46
CA SER A 111 -6.41 -4.25 6.80
C SER A 111 -5.47 -5.18 7.57
N PHE A 112 -4.17 -5.12 7.29
CA PHE A 112 -3.17 -5.91 8.03
C PHE A 112 -3.13 -5.54 9.51
N PHE A 113 -3.09 -4.25 9.82
CA PHE A 113 -3.07 -3.77 11.20
C PHE A 113 -4.36 -4.09 11.93
N VAL A 114 -5.51 -3.91 11.28
CA VAL A 114 -6.82 -4.24 11.86
C VAL A 114 -6.88 -5.73 12.20
N SER A 115 -6.48 -6.61 11.27
CA SER A 115 -6.48 -8.06 11.49
C SER A 115 -5.54 -8.48 12.61
N MET A 116 -4.38 -7.85 12.70
CA MET A 116 -3.40 -8.10 13.76
C MET A 116 -3.96 -7.75 15.14
N TYR A 117 -4.59 -6.58 15.30
CA TYR A 117 -5.19 -6.18 16.58
C TYR A 117 -6.37 -7.05 16.97
N VAL A 118 -7.24 -7.44 16.02
CA VAL A 118 -8.35 -8.37 16.28
C VAL A 118 -7.81 -9.71 16.74
N SER A 119 -6.82 -10.27 16.07
CA SER A 119 -6.20 -11.55 16.45
C SER A 119 -5.59 -11.49 17.85
N LEU A 120 -4.88 -10.41 18.17
CA LEU A 120 -4.28 -10.21 19.49
C LEU A 120 -5.35 -10.13 20.59
N ALA A 121 -6.43 -9.38 20.34
CA ALA A 121 -7.55 -9.28 21.29
C ALA A 121 -8.22 -10.63 21.53
N CYS A 122 -8.53 -11.39 20.48
CA CYS A 122 -9.09 -12.73 20.59
C CYS A 122 -8.19 -13.68 21.40
N THR A 123 -6.88 -13.62 21.13
CA THR A 123 -5.90 -14.45 21.87
C THR A 123 -5.88 -14.08 23.34
N ALA A 124 -5.86 -12.78 23.68
CA ALA A 124 -5.89 -12.32 25.07
C ALA A 124 -7.16 -12.77 25.82
N VAL A 125 -8.33 -12.64 25.19
CA VAL A 125 -9.61 -13.10 25.75
C VAL A 125 -9.59 -14.61 26.00
N THR A 126 -9.09 -15.39 25.05
CA THR A 126 -9.00 -16.85 25.19
C THR A 126 -8.09 -17.26 26.33
N LEU A 127 -6.94 -16.63 26.46
CA LEU A 127 -6.01 -16.89 27.57
C LEU A 127 -6.62 -16.50 28.92
N ALA A 128 -7.28 -15.35 29.00
CA ALA A 128 -7.97 -14.93 30.23
C ALA A 128 -9.07 -15.91 30.64
N ALA A 129 -9.87 -16.40 29.68
CA ALA A 129 -10.89 -17.40 29.93
C ALA A 129 -10.30 -18.73 30.42
N LEU A 130 -9.20 -19.19 29.86
CA LEU A 130 -8.50 -20.40 30.31
C LEU A 130 -7.98 -20.25 31.74
N ILE A 131 -7.31 -19.12 32.04
CA ILE A 131 -6.80 -18.84 33.39
C ILE A 131 -7.96 -18.85 34.40
N LEU A 132 -9.05 -18.15 34.08
CA LEU A 132 -10.24 -18.09 34.94
C LEU A 132 -10.84 -19.47 35.15
N SER A 133 -10.95 -20.29 34.11
CA SER A 133 -11.43 -21.66 34.18
C SER A 133 -10.59 -22.52 35.14
N ILE A 134 -9.27 -22.42 35.06
CA ILE A 134 -8.34 -23.13 35.94
C ILE A 134 -8.55 -22.69 37.41
N PHE A 135 -8.69 -21.39 37.65
CA PHE A 135 -8.91 -20.83 38.98
C PHE A 135 -10.22 -21.31 39.62
N ILE A 136 -11.33 -21.30 38.84
CA ILE A 136 -12.64 -21.77 39.30
C ILE A 136 -12.57 -23.25 39.65
N ARG A 137 -11.95 -24.07 38.82
CA ARG A 137 -11.78 -25.49 39.01
C ARG A 137 -10.99 -25.83 40.28
N LYS A 138 -9.91 -25.09 40.53
CA LYS A 138 -9.06 -25.25 41.72
C LYS A 138 -9.83 -24.85 42.99
N ARG A 139 -10.68 -23.81 42.92
CA ARG A 139 -11.47 -23.36 44.07
C ARG A 139 -12.58 -24.36 44.44
N SER A 140 -13.22 -25.00 43.46
CA SER A 140 -14.25 -26.04 43.63
C SER A 140 -13.64 -27.26 44.30
N SER A 141 -12.48 -27.73 43.88
CA SER A 141 -11.80 -28.91 44.47
C SER A 141 -11.37 -28.69 45.93
N SER A 142 -11.07 -27.45 46.32
CA SER A 142 -10.69 -27.15 47.73
C SER A 142 -11.90 -27.09 48.69
N HIS A 143 -13.11 -26.92 48.15
CA HIS A 143 -14.32 -26.87 48.98
C HIS A 143 -14.84 -28.29 49.34
N ASP A 144 -14.65 -29.23 48.42
CA ASP A 144 -15.09 -30.62 48.56
C ASP A 144 -14.31 -31.36 49.65
N ILE A 145 -12.98 -31.12 49.71
CA ILE A 145 -12.09 -31.73 50.73
C ILE A 145 -12.41 -31.25 52.15
N ARG A 146 -12.96 -30.07 52.34
CA ARG A 146 -13.29 -29.49 53.64
C ARG A 146 -14.62 -30.06 54.24
N GLN A 147 -15.54 -30.51 53.38
CA GLN A 147 -16.82 -31.12 53.86
C GLN A 147 -16.61 -32.55 54.35
N ASP A 148 -15.77 -33.34 53.67
CA ASP A 148 -15.50 -34.74 54.04
C ASP A 148 -14.79 -34.88 55.41
N HIS A 149 -14.10 -33.82 55.87
CA HIS A 149 -13.42 -33.81 57.18
C HIS A 149 -14.32 -33.36 58.34
N LYS A 150 -15.53 -32.85 58.08
CA LYS A 150 -16.46 -32.35 59.09
C LYS A 150 -17.55 -33.42 59.46
N ASP A 151 -17.67 -34.42 58.62
CA ASP A 151 -18.68 -35.50 58.77
C ASP A 151 -18.08 -36.83 59.34
N ARG A 152 -16.79 -36.75 59.78
CA ARG A 152 -16.13 -37.85 60.54
C ARG A 152 -15.87 -37.41 62.00
#